data_21eb2930bf117f8849824927be063c22
#
_entry.id   21eb2930bf117f8849824927be063c22
#
_cell.length_a   1.000
_cell.length_b   1.000
_cell.length_c   1.000
_cell.angle_alpha   90.00
_cell.angle_beta   90.00
_cell.angle_gamma   90.00
#
_symmetry.space_group_name_H-M   'P 1'
#
loop_
_entity.id
_entity.type
_entity.pdbx_description
1 polymer ?
#
loop_
_entity_poly.entity_id
_entity_poly.type
_entity_poly.pdbx_seq_one_letter_code
_entity_poly.pdbx_strand_id
1 'polypeptide(L)'
;MCFFMEKGEEIMPRNQLQRMIFAFLTVVITVHGYVFYSLYVVNGAVLMQATGADSVLHAIAAQGGVYMFGKMLPIWAVIIIDFFCAYALECLLGSPVSYKMACKMFDPQKHHPMIFETVIISCTVLIMCPLMSFLAAWMYYPYYAAFHILTLLANWLKLVCFHFPFAFFSQIFFIQPFVRWAFKKIFAKDIAAHHTQAGPDGPQNEWQTADMQ
;
A
#
# COMPACT_ATOMS: atom_id res chain seq x y z
N MET A 1 -0.34 21.78 6.92
CA MET A 1 -0.69 21.21 5.63
C MET A 1 -0.03 21.95 4.45
N CYS A 2 0.53 23.14 4.65
CA CYS A 2 1.25 23.91 3.61
C CYS A 2 2.75 23.62 3.46
N PHE A 3 3.32 22.69 4.22
CA PHE A 3 4.79 22.45 4.22
C PHE A 3 5.28 21.48 3.12
N PHE A 4 4.37 20.88 2.35
CA PHE A 4 4.72 19.91 1.29
C PHE A 4 4.52 20.42 -0.14
N MET A 5 4.23 21.72 -0.33
CA MET A 5 4.05 22.30 -1.65
C MET A 5 5.30 23.06 -2.13
N GLU A 6 6.47 22.49 -1.96
CA GLU A 6 7.67 23.08 -2.56
C GLU A 6 7.89 22.45 -3.94
N LYS A 7 7.67 23.27 -4.97
CA LYS A 7 7.97 23.10 -6.41
C LYS A 7 7.82 21.68 -6.96
N GLY A 8 6.89 21.50 -7.89
CA GLY A 8 6.57 20.29 -8.64
C GLY A 8 7.72 19.62 -9.35
N GLU A 9 8.70 19.14 -8.61
CA GLU A 9 9.68 18.19 -9.13
C GLU A 9 9.00 16.85 -9.25
N GLU A 10 8.86 16.35 -10.47
CA GLU A 10 8.41 14.98 -10.78
C GLU A 10 9.33 13.95 -10.13
N ILE A 11 9.02 13.57 -8.89
CA ILE A 11 9.68 12.48 -8.17
C ILE A 11 9.00 11.17 -8.60
N MET A 12 8.97 10.91 -9.90
CA MET A 12 8.45 9.67 -10.43
C MET A 12 9.57 8.72 -10.85
N PRO A 13 9.43 7.42 -10.59
CA PRO A 13 10.38 6.42 -11.06
C PRO A 13 10.36 6.37 -12.58
N ARG A 14 11.48 6.67 -13.23
CA ARG A 14 11.65 6.73 -14.70
C ARG A 14 12.02 5.37 -15.28
N ASN A 15 12.88 4.62 -14.60
CA ASN A 15 13.38 3.32 -15.01
C ASN A 15 12.60 2.18 -14.37
N GLN A 16 12.60 1.00 -15.01
CA GLN A 16 11.95 -0.19 -14.45
C GLN A 16 12.49 -0.54 -13.06
N LEU A 17 13.82 -0.44 -12.85
CA LEU A 17 14.45 -0.66 -11.55
C LEU A 17 13.92 0.29 -10.48
N GLN A 18 13.81 1.58 -10.80
CA GLN A 18 13.26 2.60 -9.89
C GLN A 18 11.80 2.31 -9.55
N ARG A 19 10.99 1.85 -10.52
CA ARG A 19 9.60 1.43 -10.28
C ARG A 19 9.52 0.23 -9.35
N MET A 20 10.38 -0.77 -9.53
CA MET A 20 10.44 -1.94 -8.64
C MET A 20 10.85 -1.55 -7.22
N ILE A 21 11.85 -0.66 -7.06
CA ILE A 21 12.27 -0.18 -5.75
C ILE A 21 11.16 0.64 -5.08
N PHE A 22 10.48 1.50 -5.84
CA PHE A 22 9.34 2.27 -5.34
C PHE A 22 8.20 1.35 -4.86
N ALA A 23 7.82 0.37 -5.68
CA ALA A 23 6.82 -0.64 -5.32
C ALA A 23 7.27 -1.46 -4.10
N PHE A 24 8.53 -1.88 -4.05
CA PHE A 24 9.10 -2.60 -2.91
C PHE A 24 8.98 -1.80 -1.60
N LEU A 25 9.40 -0.54 -1.60
CA LEU A 25 9.30 0.34 -0.43
C LEU A 25 7.84 0.53 0.01
N THR A 26 6.94 0.75 -0.96
CA THR A 26 5.52 0.89 -0.68
C THR A 26 4.95 -0.36 -0.03
N VAL A 27 5.23 -1.54 -0.59
CA VAL A 27 4.71 -2.81 -0.08
C VAL A 27 5.29 -3.14 1.30
N VAL A 28 6.59 -2.92 1.53
CA VAL A 28 7.20 -3.13 2.86
C VAL A 28 6.44 -2.36 3.94
N ILE A 29 6.26 -1.05 3.73
CA ILE A 29 5.61 -0.19 4.73
C ILE A 29 4.13 -0.57 4.88
N THR A 30 3.45 -0.82 3.75
CA THR A 30 2.03 -1.20 3.73
C THR A 30 1.79 -2.48 4.51
N VAL A 31 2.58 -3.54 4.27
CA VAL A 31 2.42 -4.84 4.94
C VAL A 31 2.64 -4.70 6.45
N HIS A 32 3.68 -4.00 6.89
CA HIS A 32 3.89 -3.75 8.32
C HIS A 32 2.73 -2.99 8.95
N GLY A 33 2.23 -1.94 8.29
CA GLY A 33 1.06 -1.18 8.74
C GLY A 33 -0.20 -2.05 8.83
N TYR A 34 -0.44 -2.92 7.85
CA TYR A 34 -1.59 -3.82 7.83
C TYR A 34 -1.52 -4.90 8.92
N VAL A 35 -0.37 -5.55 9.10
CA VAL A 35 -0.19 -6.55 10.15
C VAL A 35 -0.38 -5.90 11.52
N PHE A 36 0.22 -4.72 11.74
CA PHE A 36 0.01 -3.97 12.97
C PHE A 36 -1.46 -3.64 13.18
N TYR A 37 -2.13 -3.04 12.19
CA TYR A 37 -3.54 -2.68 12.29
C TYR A 37 -4.44 -3.90 12.56
N SER A 38 -4.21 -4.98 11.83
CA SER A 38 -4.97 -6.23 11.97
C SER A 38 -4.83 -6.86 13.35
N LEU A 39 -3.61 -6.90 13.88
CA LEU A 39 -3.32 -7.52 15.18
C LEU A 39 -3.75 -6.63 16.35
N TYR A 40 -3.51 -5.33 16.29
CA TYR A 40 -3.76 -4.43 17.41
C TYR A 40 -5.16 -3.84 17.40
N VAL A 41 -5.65 -3.41 16.24
CA VAL A 41 -6.93 -2.69 16.16
C VAL A 41 -8.10 -3.65 15.90
N VAL A 42 -7.96 -4.52 14.90
CA VAL A 42 -9.08 -5.40 14.49
C VAL A 42 -9.26 -6.59 15.43
N ASN A 43 -8.17 -7.25 15.81
CA ASN A 43 -8.20 -8.50 16.58
C ASN A 43 -7.64 -8.39 18.00
N GLY A 44 -7.06 -7.25 18.38
CA GLY A 44 -6.32 -7.12 19.63
C GLY A 44 -7.15 -7.42 20.87
N ALA A 45 -8.37 -6.88 20.95
CA ALA A 45 -9.26 -7.10 22.09
C ALA A 45 -9.65 -8.59 22.21
N VAL A 46 -9.95 -9.24 21.09
CA VAL A 46 -10.32 -10.67 21.06
C VAL A 46 -9.14 -11.54 21.46
N LEU A 47 -7.94 -11.24 21.00
CA LEU A 47 -6.71 -11.95 21.35
C LEU A 47 -6.41 -11.84 22.85
N MET A 48 -6.47 -10.64 23.42
CA MET A 48 -6.23 -10.41 24.86
C MET A 48 -7.28 -11.12 25.71
N GLN A 49 -8.56 -11.05 25.33
CA GLN A 49 -9.63 -11.72 26.04
C GLN A 49 -9.49 -13.25 26.01
N ALA A 50 -9.12 -13.80 24.85
CA ALA A 50 -8.95 -15.26 24.69
C ALA A 50 -7.80 -15.84 25.49
N THR A 51 -6.74 -15.05 25.73
CA THR A 51 -5.51 -15.48 26.42
C THR A 51 -5.43 -15.00 27.85
N GLY A 52 -6.25 -14.04 28.25
CA GLY A 52 -6.14 -13.36 29.55
C GLY A 52 -4.88 -12.48 29.67
N ALA A 53 -4.27 -12.13 28.56
CA ALA A 53 -3.02 -11.34 28.53
C ALA A 53 -3.28 -9.84 28.63
N ASP A 54 -2.37 -9.11 29.25
CA ASP A 54 -2.44 -7.65 29.45
C ASP A 54 -2.07 -6.86 28.19
N SER A 55 -1.47 -7.51 27.18
CA SER A 55 -1.09 -6.87 25.93
C SER A 55 -1.19 -7.81 24.73
N VAL A 56 -1.35 -7.24 23.53
CA VAL A 56 -1.43 -8.01 22.28
C VAL A 56 -0.16 -8.84 22.03
N LEU A 57 1.02 -8.31 22.35
CA LEU A 57 2.28 -9.06 22.19
C LEU A 57 2.35 -10.25 23.13
N HIS A 58 1.94 -10.08 24.39
CA HIS A 58 1.88 -11.19 25.35
C HIS A 58 0.82 -12.22 24.92
N ALA A 59 -0.33 -11.78 24.38
CA ALA A 59 -1.33 -12.67 23.84
C ALA A 59 -0.80 -13.53 22.69
N ILE A 60 -0.09 -12.94 21.76
CA ILE A 60 0.51 -13.64 20.61
C ILE A 60 1.62 -14.61 21.11
N ALA A 61 2.43 -14.19 22.05
CA ALA A 61 3.46 -15.06 22.64
C ALA A 61 2.85 -16.25 23.38
N ALA A 62 1.77 -16.02 24.14
CA ALA A 62 1.05 -17.08 24.86
C ALA A 62 0.40 -18.10 23.92
N GLN A 63 -0.06 -17.67 22.73
CA GLN A 63 -0.59 -18.57 21.70
C GLN A 63 0.49 -19.27 20.86
N GLY A 64 1.77 -18.89 21.00
CA GLY A 64 2.87 -19.43 20.21
C GLY A 64 2.99 -18.81 18.83
N GLY A 65 2.34 -17.68 18.55
CA GLY A 65 2.41 -16.96 17.29
C GLY A 65 1.05 -16.51 16.73
N VAL A 66 1.02 -16.31 15.43
CA VAL A 66 -0.18 -15.97 14.66
C VAL A 66 -0.61 -17.18 13.84
N TYR A 67 -1.91 -17.50 13.87
CA TYR A 67 -2.45 -18.62 13.11
C TYR A 67 -2.42 -18.30 11.62
N MET A 68 -1.78 -19.18 10.83
CA MET A 68 -1.75 -19.10 9.38
C MET A 68 -1.62 -20.51 8.78
N PHE A 69 -2.42 -20.86 7.78
CA PHE A 69 -2.40 -22.17 7.10
C PHE A 69 -2.46 -23.39 8.04
N GLY A 70 -3.25 -23.31 9.12
CA GLY A 70 -3.39 -24.43 10.05
C GLY A 70 -2.25 -24.56 11.08
N LYS A 71 -1.32 -23.63 11.13
CA LYS A 71 -0.18 -23.63 12.06
C LYS A 71 -0.03 -22.27 12.75
N MET A 72 0.57 -22.30 13.93
CA MET A 72 1.00 -21.08 14.60
C MET A 72 2.39 -20.69 14.08
N LEU A 73 2.49 -19.51 13.49
CA LEU A 73 3.74 -18.98 12.94
C LEU A 73 4.18 -17.74 13.72
N PRO A 74 5.50 -17.53 13.88
CA PRO A 74 6.02 -16.30 14.47
C PRO A 74 5.68 -15.10 13.58
N ILE A 75 5.47 -13.93 14.18
CA ILE A 75 5.05 -12.70 13.48
C ILE A 75 5.94 -12.36 12.28
N TRP A 76 7.27 -12.52 12.43
CA TRP A 76 8.23 -12.24 11.36
C TRP A 76 8.01 -13.13 10.11
N ALA A 77 7.65 -14.40 10.31
CA ALA A 77 7.37 -15.31 9.21
C ALA A 77 6.06 -14.91 8.48
N VAL A 78 5.04 -14.51 9.25
CA VAL A 78 3.79 -13.97 8.72
C VAL A 78 4.05 -12.73 7.86
N ILE A 79 4.82 -11.77 8.37
CA ILE A 79 5.18 -10.55 7.62
C ILE A 79 5.91 -10.88 6.32
N ILE A 80 6.82 -11.84 6.32
CA ILE A 80 7.57 -12.25 5.12
C ILE A 80 6.62 -12.88 4.10
N ILE A 81 5.74 -13.78 4.51
CA ILE A 81 4.77 -14.43 3.61
C ILE A 81 3.81 -13.39 3.03
N ASP A 82 3.22 -12.54 3.86
CA ASP A 82 2.32 -11.47 3.43
C ASP A 82 3.01 -10.49 2.49
N PHE A 83 4.29 -10.18 2.76
CA PHE A 83 5.10 -9.32 1.89
C PHE A 83 5.24 -9.91 0.48
N PHE A 84 5.63 -11.19 0.37
CA PHE A 84 5.78 -11.82 -0.95
C PHE A 84 4.45 -11.93 -1.69
N CYS A 85 3.36 -12.26 -0.99
CA CYS A 85 2.02 -12.29 -1.58
C CYS A 85 1.59 -10.90 -2.06
N ALA A 86 1.76 -9.88 -1.23
CA ALA A 86 1.39 -8.51 -1.58
C ALA A 86 2.25 -7.96 -2.73
N TYR A 87 3.57 -8.20 -2.72
CA TYR A 87 4.47 -7.76 -3.78
C TYR A 87 4.17 -8.44 -5.13
N ALA A 88 3.89 -9.74 -5.11
CA ALA A 88 3.49 -10.46 -6.30
C ALA A 88 2.17 -9.94 -6.89
N LEU A 89 1.16 -9.73 -6.04
CA LEU A 89 -0.12 -9.16 -6.45
C LEU A 89 0.01 -7.73 -6.96
N GLU A 90 0.83 -6.89 -6.31
CA GLU A 90 1.09 -5.52 -6.75
C GLU A 90 1.71 -5.51 -8.15
N CYS A 91 2.73 -6.34 -8.40
CA CYS A 91 3.39 -6.41 -9.70
C CYS A 91 2.48 -7.00 -10.80
N LEU A 92 1.66 -8.01 -10.48
CA LEU A 92 0.83 -8.71 -11.46
C LEU A 92 -0.49 -7.99 -11.76
N LEU A 93 -1.14 -7.46 -10.74
CA LEU A 93 -2.49 -6.90 -10.82
C LEU A 93 -2.56 -5.45 -10.37
N GLY A 94 -1.99 -5.11 -9.22
CA GLY A 94 -2.10 -3.80 -8.60
C GLY A 94 -1.68 -2.69 -9.54
N SER A 95 -0.41 -2.63 -9.87
CA SER A 95 0.17 -1.57 -10.71
C SER A 95 -0.40 -1.53 -12.14
N PRO A 96 -0.49 -2.64 -12.91
CA PRO A 96 -0.94 -2.56 -14.29
C PRO A 96 -2.43 -2.27 -14.43
N VAL A 97 -3.26 -2.80 -13.52
CA VAL A 97 -4.72 -2.59 -13.60
C VAL A 97 -5.11 -1.21 -13.10
N SER A 98 -4.52 -0.75 -12.00
CA SER A 98 -4.78 0.59 -11.46
C SER A 98 -4.36 1.70 -12.43
N TYR A 99 -3.20 1.55 -13.08
CA TYR A 99 -2.77 2.49 -14.11
C TYR A 99 -3.75 2.56 -15.29
N LYS A 100 -4.16 1.39 -15.83
CA LYS A 100 -5.17 1.33 -16.90
C LYS A 100 -6.51 1.94 -16.48
N MET A 101 -6.91 1.74 -15.24
CA MET A 101 -8.15 2.28 -14.70
C MET A 101 -8.07 3.80 -14.54
N ALA A 102 -6.96 4.30 -14.02
CA ALA A 102 -6.69 5.73 -13.90
C ALA A 102 -6.70 6.43 -15.27
N CYS A 103 -6.03 5.86 -16.29
CA CYS A 103 -6.04 6.39 -17.66
C CYS A 103 -7.41 6.39 -18.33
N LYS A 104 -8.35 5.54 -17.90
CA LYS A 104 -9.73 5.59 -18.39
C LYS A 104 -10.56 6.69 -17.73
N MET A 105 -10.22 7.07 -16.51
CA MET A 105 -10.95 8.09 -15.75
C MET A 105 -10.40 9.49 -16.01
N PHE A 106 -9.09 9.61 -16.17
CA PHE A 106 -8.39 10.88 -16.30
C PHE A 106 -7.32 10.81 -17.41
N ASP A 107 -7.28 11.85 -18.25
CA ASP A 107 -6.23 11.99 -19.25
C ASP A 107 -4.95 12.51 -18.57
N PRO A 108 -3.85 11.73 -18.60
CA PRO A 108 -2.60 12.12 -17.93
C PRO A 108 -1.96 13.39 -18.50
N GLN A 109 -2.34 13.78 -19.75
CA GLN A 109 -1.80 14.99 -20.41
C GLN A 109 -2.59 16.26 -20.07
N LYS A 110 -3.86 16.12 -19.67
CA LYS A 110 -4.76 17.26 -19.41
C LYS A 110 -4.89 17.64 -17.96
N HIS A 111 -4.49 16.77 -17.05
CA HIS A 111 -4.69 16.98 -15.63
C HIS A 111 -3.35 17.16 -14.90
N HIS A 112 -3.38 17.92 -13.81
CA HIS A 112 -2.19 18.13 -12.97
C HIS A 112 -1.63 16.77 -12.51
N PRO A 113 -0.31 16.53 -12.61
CA PRO A 113 0.31 15.22 -12.30
C PRO A 113 -0.05 14.72 -10.89
N MET A 114 -0.19 15.61 -9.91
CA MET A 114 -0.56 15.28 -8.53
C MET A 114 -1.97 14.68 -8.42
N ILE A 115 -2.92 15.15 -9.22
CA ILE A 115 -4.28 14.60 -9.25
C ILE A 115 -4.25 13.20 -9.86
N PHE A 116 -3.57 13.04 -11.00
CA PHE A 116 -3.46 11.76 -11.68
C PHE A 116 -2.80 10.70 -10.79
N GLU A 117 -1.74 11.04 -10.06
CA GLU A 117 -1.12 10.16 -9.08
C GLU A 117 -2.07 9.75 -7.95
N THR A 118 -2.83 10.70 -7.40
CA THR A 118 -3.82 10.41 -6.36
C THR A 118 -4.89 9.44 -6.86
N VAL A 119 -5.29 9.57 -8.12
CA VAL A 119 -6.22 8.64 -8.77
C VAL A 119 -5.60 7.25 -8.92
N ILE A 120 -4.34 7.14 -9.36
CA ILE A 120 -3.63 5.85 -9.42
C ILE A 120 -3.59 5.18 -8.04
N ILE A 121 -3.22 5.92 -6.99
CA ILE A 121 -3.18 5.40 -5.62
C ILE A 121 -4.57 4.90 -5.19
N SER A 122 -5.60 5.69 -5.44
CA SER A 122 -6.99 5.33 -5.10
C SER A 122 -7.43 4.06 -5.84
N CYS A 123 -7.11 3.94 -7.13
CA CYS A 123 -7.38 2.74 -7.93
C CYS A 123 -6.59 1.52 -7.41
N THR A 124 -5.34 1.73 -7.01
CA THR A 124 -4.53 0.64 -6.42
C THR A 124 -5.16 0.13 -5.12
N VAL A 125 -5.56 1.02 -4.22
CA VAL A 125 -6.23 0.62 -2.97
C VAL A 125 -7.54 -0.09 -3.25
N LEU A 126 -8.33 0.39 -4.21
CA LEU A 126 -9.61 -0.21 -4.60
C LEU A 126 -9.47 -1.66 -5.08
N ILE A 127 -8.36 -1.98 -5.73
CA ILE A 127 -8.09 -3.32 -6.27
C ILE A 127 -7.37 -4.18 -5.22
N MET A 128 -6.30 -3.65 -4.63
CA MET A 128 -5.42 -4.41 -3.74
C MET A 128 -6.07 -4.73 -2.40
N CYS A 129 -6.86 -3.81 -1.83
CA CYS A 129 -7.48 -4.03 -0.53
C CYS A 129 -8.46 -5.22 -0.54
N PRO A 130 -9.42 -5.34 -1.48
CA PRO A 130 -10.25 -6.54 -1.57
C PRO A 130 -9.48 -7.83 -1.85
N LEU A 131 -8.46 -7.77 -2.72
CA LEU A 131 -7.64 -8.96 -3.05
C LEU A 131 -6.84 -9.44 -1.85
N MET A 132 -6.13 -8.54 -1.16
CA MET A 132 -5.36 -8.89 0.04
C MET A 132 -6.28 -9.33 1.19
N SER A 133 -7.45 -8.69 1.35
CA SER A 133 -8.44 -9.12 2.34
C SER A 133 -9.00 -10.51 2.04
N PHE A 134 -9.14 -10.88 0.75
CA PHE A 134 -9.54 -12.22 0.35
C PHE A 134 -8.47 -13.25 0.71
N LEU A 135 -7.21 -12.97 0.38
CA LEU A 135 -6.09 -13.84 0.78
C LEU A 135 -6.00 -13.97 2.30
N ALA A 136 -6.12 -12.87 3.03
CA ALA A 136 -6.11 -12.88 4.49
C ALA A 136 -7.27 -13.72 5.05
N ALA A 137 -8.49 -13.56 4.51
CA ALA A 137 -9.63 -14.40 4.90
C ALA A 137 -9.35 -15.89 4.66
N TRP A 138 -8.65 -16.22 3.58
CA TRP A 138 -8.27 -17.60 3.26
C TRP A 138 -7.17 -18.13 4.17
N MET A 139 -6.11 -17.36 4.42
CA MET A 139 -4.89 -17.81 5.09
C MET A 139 -5.03 -17.88 6.62
N TYR A 140 -5.77 -16.96 7.22
CA TYR A 140 -5.85 -16.79 8.67
C TYR A 140 -7.04 -17.52 9.32
N TYR A 141 -7.86 -18.24 8.55
CA TYR A 141 -9.04 -18.92 9.09
C TYR A 141 -8.89 -20.45 9.06
N PRO A 142 -9.39 -21.15 10.10
CA PRO A 142 -9.26 -22.60 10.21
C PRO A 142 -10.33 -23.33 9.37
N TYR A 143 -10.27 -23.25 8.05
CA TYR A 143 -11.20 -23.97 7.16
C TYR A 143 -10.95 -25.49 7.07
N TYR A 144 -9.88 -25.99 7.69
CA TYR A 144 -9.52 -27.40 7.64
C TYR A 144 -10.49 -28.35 8.35
N ALA A 145 -11.25 -27.82 9.34
CA ALA A 145 -12.24 -28.61 10.07
C ALA A 145 -13.59 -28.65 9.34
N ALA A 146 -14.01 -27.55 8.74
CA ALA A 146 -15.24 -27.44 7.95
C ALA A 146 -15.18 -26.20 7.05
N PHE A 147 -15.18 -26.43 5.74
CA PHE A 147 -15.21 -25.34 4.77
C PHE A 147 -16.66 -24.90 4.49
N HIS A 148 -16.98 -23.66 4.85
CA HIS A 148 -18.23 -23.01 4.51
C HIS A 148 -17.98 -21.76 3.71
N ILE A 149 -18.42 -21.75 2.45
CA ILE A 149 -18.21 -20.60 1.54
C ILE A 149 -18.83 -19.29 2.09
N LEU A 150 -19.97 -19.37 2.73
CA LEU A 150 -20.61 -18.18 3.33
C LEU A 150 -19.79 -17.60 4.47
N THR A 151 -19.13 -18.43 5.26
CA THR A 151 -18.20 -17.99 6.32
C THR A 151 -16.98 -17.30 5.74
N LEU A 152 -16.40 -17.84 4.66
CA LEU A 152 -15.31 -17.21 3.94
C LEU A 152 -15.72 -15.84 3.40
N LEU A 153 -16.87 -15.74 2.74
CA LEU A 153 -17.38 -14.48 2.20
C LEU A 153 -17.66 -13.45 3.29
N ALA A 154 -18.26 -13.88 4.41
CA ALA A 154 -18.52 -12.99 5.55
C ALA A 154 -17.22 -12.44 6.16
N ASN A 155 -16.22 -13.29 6.34
CA ASN A 155 -14.91 -12.88 6.84
C ASN A 155 -14.19 -11.95 5.86
N TRP A 156 -14.24 -12.26 4.58
CA TRP A 156 -13.70 -11.39 3.54
C TRP A 156 -14.34 -10.00 3.57
N LEU A 157 -15.68 -9.91 3.55
CA LEU A 157 -16.39 -8.64 3.63
C LEU A 157 -16.07 -7.87 4.91
N LYS A 158 -16.02 -8.57 6.06
CA LYS A 158 -15.59 -7.98 7.32
C LYS A 158 -14.21 -7.34 7.20
N LEU A 159 -13.23 -8.08 6.68
CA LEU A 159 -11.87 -7.58 6.51
C LEU A 159 -11.81 -6.40 5.54
N VAL A 160 -12.54 -6.44 4.41
CA VAL A 160 -12.62 -5.31 3.48
C VAL A 160 -13.16 -4.07 4.18
N CYS A 161 -14.26 -4.18 4.93
CA CYS A 161 -14.86 -3.04 5.62
C CYS A 161 -13.92 -2.38 6.64
N PHE A 162 -13.11 -3.18 7.36
CA PHE A 162 -12.15 -2.64 8.33
C PHE A 162 -10.87 -2.14 7.68
N HIS A 163 -10.33 -2.88 6.71
CA HIS A 163 -9.05 -2.54 6.11
C HIS A 163 -9.14 -1.43 5.06
N PHE A 164 -10.25 -1.31 4.33
CA PHE A 164 -10.35 -0.33 3.23
C PHE A 164 -10.20 1.13 3.70
N PRO A 165 -10.91 1.61 4.74
CA PRO A 165 -10.71 2.97 5.23
C PRO A 165 -9.28 3.19 5.71
N PHE A 166 -8.72 2.24 6.47
CA PHE A 166 -7.35 2.31 6.95
C PHE A 166 -6.34 2.37 5.79
N ALA A 167 -6.49 1.49 4.79
CA ALA A 167 -5.65 1.46 3.61
C ALA A 167 -5.68 2.78 2.85
N PHE A 168 -6.87 3.29 2.58
CA PHE A 168 -7.05 4.52 1.82
C PHE A 168 -6.41 5.72 2.51
N PHE A 169 -6.71 5.92 3.80
CA PHE A 169 -6.13 7.02 4.56
C PHE A 169 -4.62 6.87 4.76
N SER A 170 -4.15 5.68 5.11
CA SER A 170 -2.72 5.45 5.34
C SER A 170 -1.91 5.61 4.06
N GLN A 171 -2.40 5.17 2.91
CA GLN A 171 -1.72 5.36 1.63
C GLN A 171 -1.57 6.83 1.28
N ILE A 172 -2.64 7.62 1.35
CA ILE A 172 -2.62 9.02 0.93
C ILE A 172 -1.82 9.90 1.89
N PHE A 173 -2.03 9.73 3.21
CA PHE A 173 -1.49 10.68 4.19
C PHE A 173 -0.13 10.29 4.78
N PHE A 174 0.20 8.99 4.81
CA PHE A 174 1.42 8.51 5.47
C PHE A 174 2.36 7.78 4.52
N ILE A 175 1.87 6.74 3.83
CA ILE A 175 2.75 5.82 3.09
C ILE A 175 3.33 6.53 1.87
N GLN A 176 2.53 7.13 1.03
CA GLN A 176 3.01 7.78 -0.19
C GLN A 176 3.95 8.98 0.08
N PRO A 177 3.65 9.90 1.00
CA PRO A 177 4.59 10.97 1.35
C PRO A 177 5.92 10.42 1.87
N PHE A 178 5.86 9.38 2.71
CA PHE A 178 7.07 8.76 3.26
C PHE A 178 7.90 8.04 2.19
N VAL A 179 7.25 7.24 1.32
CA VAL A 179 7.93 6.52 0.24
C VAL A 179 8.59 7.50 -0.73
N ARG A 180 7.92 8.58 -1.09
CA ARG A 180 8.50 9.63 -1.95
C ARG A 180 9.70 10.31 -1.30
N TRP A 181 9.60 10.62 -0.02
CA TRP A 181 10.73 11.17 0.74
C TRP A 181 11.92 10.20 0.78
N ALA A 182 11.68 8.92 1.06
CA ALA A 182 12.70 7.88 1.06
C ALA A 182 13.32 7.70 -0.35
N PHE A 183 12.48 7.63 -1.38
CA PHE A 183 12.90 7.51 -2.77
C PHE A 183 13.77 8.71 -3.21
N LYS A 184 13.36 9.94 -2.86
CA LYS A 184 14.16 11.15 -3.12
C LYS A 184 15.54 11.06 -2.46
N LYS A 185 15.63 10.55 -1.24
CA LYS A 185 16.93 10.36 -0.58
C LYS A 185 17.82 9.31 -1.25
N ILE A 186 17.23 8.19 -1.66
CA ILE A 186 17.95 7.08 -2.29
C ILE A 186 18.50 7.51 -3.66
N PHE A 187 17.69 8.21 -4.45
CA PHE A 187 18.02 8.60 -5.83
C PHE A 187 18.41 10.08 -5.99
N ALA A 188 18.79 10.76 -4.92
CA ALA A 188 19.14 12.20 -4.94
C ALA A 188 20.19 12.55 -5.98
N LYS A 189 21.20 11.70 -6.18
CA LYS A 189 22.27 11.91 -7.16
C LYS A 189 21.76 11.80 -8.61
N ASP A 190 20.91 10.83 -8.90
CA ASP A 190 20.34 10.62 -10.24
C ASP A 190 19.38 11.76 -10.60
N ILE A 191 18.58 12.20 -9.63
CA ILE A 191 17.65 13.32 -9.79
C ILE A 191 18.45 14.62 -10.07
N ALA A 192 19.51 14.91 -9.30
CA ALA A 192 20.35 16.08 -9.48
C ALA A 192 21.10 16.08 -10.83
N ALA A 193 21.60 14.92 -11.27
CA ALA A 193 22.28 14.80 -12.56
C ALA A 193 21.36 15.12 -13.75
N HIS A 194 20.08 14.74 -13.66
CA HIS A 194 19.11 15.05 -14.70
C HIS A 194 18.67 16.52 -14.72
N HIS A 195 18.60 17.18 -13.58
CA HIS A 195 18.33 18.62 -13.53
C HIS A 195 19.46 19.47 -14.15
N THR A 196 20.69 18.98 -14.09
CA THR A 196 21.84 19.66 -14.71
C THR A 196 21.86 19.47 -16.23
N GLN A 197 21.27 18.39 -16.75
CA GLN A 197 21.18 18.12 -18.20
C GLN A 197 19.96 18.78 -18.87
N ALA A 198 18.87 19.00 -18.14
CA ALA A 198 17.78 19.87 -18.58
C ALA A 198 18.23 21.32 -18.37
N GLY A 199 18.83 21.92 -19.39
CA GLY A 199 19.25 23.32 -19.37
C GLY A 199 18.08 24.28 -19.06
N PRO A 200 18.36 25.59 -18.90
CA PRO A 200 17.33 26.59 -18.54
C PRO A 200 16.17 26.68 -19.55
N ASP A 201 16.28 26.04 -20.70
CA ASP A 201 15.27 25.99 -21.77
C ASP A 201 14.49 24.67 -21.85
N GLY A 202 14.44 23.89 -20.73
CA GLY A 202 13.54 22.75 -20.61
C GLY A 202 12.10 23.19 -20.88
N PRO A 203 11.19 22.29 -21.37
CA PRO A 203 9.84 22.65 -21.78
C PRO A 203 9.15 23.44 -20.67
N GLN A 204 9.04 24.74 -20.87
CA GLN A 204 8.24 25.62 -20.02
C GLN A 204 6.83 25.07 -20.08
N ASN A 205 6.32 24.70 -18.92
CA ASN A 205 4.99 24.11 -18.76
C ASN A 205 3.97 25.03 -19.47
N GLU A 206 3.41 24.59 -20.57
CA GLU A 206 2.32 25.25 -21.30
C GLU A 206 1.09 25.58 -20.43
N TRP A 207 1.06 25.08 -19.22
CA TRP A 207 0.00 25.31 -18.23
C TRP A 207 -0.04 26.73 -17.64
N GLN A 208 1.07 27.51 -17.74
CA GLN A 208 1.10 28.88 -17.21
C GLN A 208 0.50 29.92 -18.17
N THR A 209 0.25 29.56 -19.42
CA THR A 209 -0.29 30.50 -20.41
C THR A 209 -1.81 30.38 -20.59
N ALA A 210 -2.43 29.33 -20.08
CA ALA A 210 -3.88 29.12 -20.21
C ALA A 210 -4.73 29.94 -19.23
N ASP A 211 -4.15 30.41 -18.12
CA ASP A 211 -4.87 31.19 -17.10
C ASP A 211 -4.78 32.72 -17.32
N MET A 212 -4.22 33.16 -18.45
CA MET A 212 -4.09 34.59 -18.79
C MET A 212 -4.84 35.00 -20.08
N GLN A 213 -5.81 34.21 -20.56
CA GLN A 213 -6.69 34.61 -21.66
C GLN A 213 -8.16 34.53 -21.21
#